data_4a0261e745fefc53d3b98860612acf68
#
_entry.id   4a0261e745fefc53d3b98860612acf68
#
_cell.length_a   1.000
_cell.length_b   1.000
_cell.length_c   1.000
_cell.angle_alpha   90.00
_cell.angle_beta   90.00
_cell.angle_gamma   90.00
#
_symmetry.space_group_name_H-M   'P 1'
#
loop_
_entity.id
_entity.type
_entity.pdbx_description
1 polymer ?
#
loop_
_entity_poly.entity_id
_entity_poly.type
_entity_poly.pdbx_seq_one_letter_code
_entity_poly.pdbx_strand_id
1 'polypeptide(L)'
;MPIRRLTPQRNEEDYVRRRLDEMVTRLIEKLAEIAEEACDTARQNHKYQDQTGNLSSSIGYCILRDGEIIREGGFRIVNNGAEGASKGREYLHRLAQEHTEGIVLLIVAGMEYAGYVEARGFDVLDSAEIHTRELIRQLLSSLGI
;
A
#
# COMPACT_ATOMS: atom_id res chain seq x y z
N MET A 1 40.87 -14.48 -30.40
CA MET A 1 40.07 -13.28 -30.71
C MET A 1 39.13 -12.99 -29.57
N PRO A 2 39.17 -11.81 -28.99
CA PRO A 2 38.16 -11.46 -28.04
C PRO A 2 36.80 -11.42 -28.73
N ILE A 3 35.83 -12.07 -28.13
CA ILE A 3 34.45 -12.04 -28.61
C ILE A 3 33.94 -10.62 -28.40
N ARG A 4 33.69 -9.92 -29.49
CA ARG A 4 33.07 -8.60 -29.41
C ARG A 4 31.61 -8.79 -29.02
N ARG A 5 31.20 -8.05 -28.01
CA ARG A 5 29.77 -7.93 -27.72
C ARG A 5 29.08 -7.32 -28.94
N LEU A 6 28.12 -8.07 -29.47
CA LEU A 6 27.31 -7.59 -30.59
C LEU A 6 26.35 -6.50 -30.17
N THR A 7 26.02 -6.45 -28.86
CA THR A 7 25.12 -5.45 -28.27
C THR A 7 25.95 -4.49 -27.45
N PRO A 8 25.84 -3.16 -27.68
CA PRO A 8 26.51 -2.19 -26.83
C PRO A 8 26.12 -2.38 -25.37
N GLN A 9 27.07 -2.23 -24.46
CA GLN A 9 26.84 -2.35 -23.00
C GLN A 9 25.68 -1.47 -22.54
N ARG A 10 25.53 -0.29 -23.12
CA ARG A 10 24.43 0.62 -22.85
C ARG A 10 23.05 -0.01 -23.11
N ASN A 11 22.91 -0.81 -24.16
CA ASN A 11 21.65 -1.50 -24.47
C ASN A 11 21.35 -2.62 -23.47
N GLU A 12 22.38 -3.29 -22.96
CA GLU A 12 22.22 -4.30 -21.91
C GLU A 12 21.73 -3.67 -20.60
N GLU A 13 22.30 -2.53 -20.22
CA GLU A 13 21.88 -1.76 -19.04
C GLU A 13 20.45 -1.27 -19.18
N ASP A 14 20.07 -0.77 -20.35
CA ASP A 14 18.71 -0.32 -20.66
C ASP A 14 17.71 -1.48 -20.62
N TYR A 15 18.10 -2.66 -21.08
CA TYR A 15 17.27 -3.87 -21.02
C TYR A 15 17.01 -4.28 -19.57
N VAL A 16 18.06 -4.34 -18.76
CA VAL A 16 17.94 -4.70 -17.32
C VAL A 16 17.06 -3.69 -16.60
N ARG A 17 17.24 -2.42 -16.85
CA ARG A 17 16.46 -1.35 -16.25
C ARG A 17 14.98 -1.49 -16.59
N ARG A 18 14.65 -1.76 -17.85
CA ARG A 18 13.25 -1.99 -18.27
C ARG A 18 12.63 -3.19 -17.59
N ARG A 19 13.39 -4.28 -17.45
CA ARG A 19 12.90 -5.47 -16.74
C ARG A 19 12.64 -5.20 -15.28
N LEU A 20 13.51 -4.45 -14.63
CA LEU A 20 13.32 -4.04 -13.23
C LEU A 20 12.10 -3.14 -13.08
N ASP A 21 11.91 -2.19 -13.99
CA ASP A 21 10.75 -1.29 -13.97
C ASP A 21 9.45 -2.06 -14.17
N GLU A 22 9.42 -3.04 -15.07
CA GLU A 22 8.26 -3.92 -15.25
C GLU A 22 7.95 -4.72 -13.99
N MET A 23 8.96 -5.27 -13.32
CA MET A 23 8.80 -6.02 -12.08
C MET A 23 8.26 -5.12 -10.96
N VAL A 24 8.79 -3.91 -10.85
CA VAL A 24 8.33 -2.92 -9.86
C VAL A 24 6.87 -2.53 -10.14
N THR A 25 6.52 -2.30 -11.39
CA THR A 25 5.14 -1.97 -11.79
C THR A 25 4.17 -3.09 -11.38
N ARG A 26 4.53 -4.34 -11.63
CA ARG A 26 3.72 -5.50 -11.23
C ARG A 26 3.58 -5.61 -9.71
N LEU A 27 4.67 -5.34 -8.98
CA LEU A 27 4.66 -5.33 -7.53
C LEU A 27 3.69 -4.27 -6.99
N ILE A 28 3.75 -3.06 -7.54
CA ILE A 28 2.87 -1.97 -7.14
C ILE A 28 1.41 -2.30 -7.40
N GLU A 29 1.11 -2.88 -8.55
CA GLU A 29 -0.26 -3.33 -8.89
C GLU A 29 -0.75 -4.39 -7.90
N LYS A 30 0.10 -5.36 -7.55
CA LYS A 30 -0.23 -6.40 -6.58
C LYS A 30 -0.46 -5.82 -5.20
N LEU A 31 0.40 -4.92 -4.75
CA LEU A 31 0.23 -4.23 -3.46
C LEU A 31 -1.06 -3.42 -3.43
N ALA A 32 -1.42 -2.76 -4.53
CA ALA A 32 -2.66 -2.01 -4.64
C ALA A 32 -3.89 -2.92 -4.53
N GLU A 33 -3.88 -4.07 -5.18
CA GLU A 33 -4.95 -5.06 -5.05
C GLU A 33 -5.13 -5.53 -3.61
N ILE A 34 -4.03 -5.86 -2.94
CA ILE A 34 -4.03 -6.29 -1.54
C ILE A 34 -4.58 -5.17 -0.65
N ALA A 35 -4.15 -3.95 -0.88
CA ALA A 35 -4.56 -2.79 -0.10
C ALA A 35 -6.06 -2.49 -0.29
N GLU A 36 -6.56 -2.54 -1.52
CA GLU A 36 -7.98 -2.33 -1.82
C GLU A 36 -8.84 -3.39 -1.13
N GLU A 37 -8.44 -4.65 -1.21
CA GLU A 37 -9.14 -5.76 -0.56
C GLU A 37 -9.12 -5.59 0.97
N ALA A 38 -7.99 -5.23 1.54
CA ALA A 38 -7.86 -4.99 2.98
C ALA A 38 -8.74 -3.84 3.45
N CYS A 39 -8.76 -2.74 2.70
CA CYS A 39 -9.61 -1.59 3.02
C CYS A 39 -11.10 -1.93 2.93
N ASP A 40 -11.50 -2.65 1.90
CA ASP A 40 -12.90 -3.08 1.74
C ASP A 40 -13.32 -4.03 2.86
N THR A 41 -12.48 -4.98 3.22
CA THR A 41 -12.74 -5.91 4.32
C THR A 41 -12.84 -5.15 5.65
N ALA A 42 -11.98 -4.18 5.88
CA ALA A 42 -12.03 -3.35 7.08
C ALA A 42 -13.34 -2.56 7.18
N ARG A 43 -13.81 -1.99 6.07
CA ARG A 43 -15.08 -1.26 6.04
C ARG A 43 -16.28 -2.16 6.27
N GLN A 44 -16.22 -3.41 5.82
CA GLN A 44 -17.31 -4.38 5.98
C GLN A 44 -17.33 -5.02 7.37
N ASN A 45 -16.29 -4.87 8.15
CA ASN A 45 -16.20 -5.47 9.47
C ASN A 45 -16.87 -4.57 10.51
N HIS A 46 -18.12 -4.90 10.87
CA HIS A 46 -18.98 -4.10 11.75
C HIS A 46 -18.81 -4.40 13.25
N LYS A 47 -17.60 -4.67 13.70
CA LYS A 47 -17.32 -4.81 15.14
C LYS A 47 -17.34 -3.47 15.89
N TYR A 48 -17.37 -2.37 15.15
CA TYR A 48 -17.44 -1.02 15.69
C TYR A 48 -18.74 -0.34 15.27
N GLN A 49 -19.19 0.62 16.07
CA GLN A 49 -20.28 1.50 15.69
C GLN A 49 -19.73 2.72 14.96
N ASP A 50 -20.18 2.94 13.75
CA ASP A 50 -19.76 4.05 12.92
C ASP A 50 -20.98 4.88 12.51
N GLN A 51 -21.52 5.63 13.47
CA GLN A 51 -22.75 6.40 13.28
C GLN A 51 -22.59 7.53 12.26
N THR A 52 -21.42 8.17 12.23
CA THR A 52 -21.15 9.31 11.34
C THR A 52 -20.50 8.88 10.03
N GLY A 53 -20.01 7.66 9.93
CA GLY A 53 -19.20 7.18 8.81
C GLY A 53 -17.74 7.63 8.86
N ASN A 54 -17.34 8.37 9.90
CA ASN A 54 -15.98 8.90 10.00
C ASN A 54 -14.92 7.81 10.09
N LEU A 55 -15.17 6.76 10.87
CA LEU A 55 -14.20 5.68 11.02
C LEU A 55 -14.01 4.92 9.71
N SER A 56 -15.10 4.51 9.05
CA SER A 56 -15.04 3.82 7.76
C SER A 56 -14.40 4.69 6.68
N SER A 57 -14.67 5.99 6.71
CA SER A 57 -14.12 6.94 5.74
C SER A 57 -12.63 7.23 5.99
N SER A 58 -12.13 6.98 7.20
CA SER A 58 -10.73 7.19 7.57
C SER A 58 -9.79 6.04 7.12
N ILE A 59 -10.34 4.97 6.53
CA ILE A 59 -9.57 3.81 6.10
C ILE A 59 -9.04 4.03 4.69
N GLY A 60 -7.73 3.99 4.54
CA GLY A 60 -7.08 4.17 3.25
C GLY A 60 -5.66 3.67 3.25
N TYR A 61 -5.00 3.81 2.11
CA TYR A 61 -3.64 3.32 1.92
C TYR A 61 -2.84 4.21 0.98
N CYS A 62 -1.52 4.07 1.03
CA CYS A 62 -0.64 4.55 -0.02
C CYS A 62 0.49 3.56 -0.26
N ILE A 63 1.09 3.64 -1.44
CA ILE A 63 2.29 2.90 -1.81
C ILE A 63 3.38 3.93 -2.07
N LEU A 64 4.50 3.76 -1.37
CA LEU A 64 5.67 4.61 -1.47
C LEU A 64 6.77 3.92 -2.24
N ARG A 65 7.50 4.68 -3.03
CA ARG A 65 8.75 4.25 -3.64
C ARG A 65 9.80 5.31 -3.36
N ASP A 66 10.80 4.94 -2.56
CA ASP A 66 11.91 5.82 -2.18
C ASP A 66 11.44 7.17 -1.61
N GLY A 67 10.43 7.11 -0.73
CA GLY A 67 9.89 8.28 -0.05
C GLY A 67 8.82 9.05 -0.80
N GLU A 68 8.52 8.68 -2.04
CA GLU A 68 7.50 9.32 -2.85
C GLU A 68 6.22 8.49 -2.90
N ILE A 69 5.08 9.12 -2.70
CA ILE A 69 3.78 8.47 -2.84
C ILE A 69 3.50 8.30 -4.32
N ILE A 70 3.50 7.05 -4.79
CA ILE A 70 3.24 6.73 -6.19
C ILE A 70 1.81 6.24 -6.42
N ARG A 71 1.12 5.83 -5.36
CA ARG A 71 -0.27 5.41 -5.42
C ARG A 71 -0.94 5.63 -4.09
N GLU A 72 -2.18 6.07 -4.14
CA GLU A 72 -3.00 6.32 -2.96
C GLU A 72 -4.43 5.90 -3.25
N GLY A 73 -5.11 5.32 -2.27
CA GLY A 73 -6.49 4.90 -2.43
C GLY A 73 -7.21 4.77 -1.09
N GLY A 74 -8.44 4.32 -1.16
CA GLY A 74 -9.30 4.29 0.02
C GLY A 74 -9.90 5.65 0.31
N PHE A 75 -10.15 5.96 1.57
CA PHE A 75 -10.75 7.20 2.05
C PHE A 75 -12.10 7.49 1.39
N ARG A 76 -12.87 6.44 1.14
CA ARG A 76 -14.22 6.59 0.59
C ARG A 76 -15.13 7.20 1.63
N ILE A 77 -15.78 8.28 1.27
CA ILE A 77 -16.70 8.96 2.17
C ILE A 77 -17.97 8.12 2.32
N VAL A 78 -18.24 7.70 3.56
CA VAL A 78 -19.44 6.95 3.95
C VAL A 78 -20.28 7.84 4.82
N ASN A 79 -21.57 8.01 4.47
CA ASN A 79 -22.50 8.90 5.18
C ASN A 79 -21.92 10.33 5.28
N ASN A 80 -21.76 10.85 6.49
CA ASN A 80 -21.20 12.17 6.77
C ASN A 80 -19.71 12.11 7.16
N GLY A 81 -18.97 11.16 6.57
CA GLY A 81 -17.61 10.83 6.95
C GLY A 81 -16.50 11.66 6.31
N ALA A 82 -16.80 12.81 5.70
CA ALA A 82 -15.79 13.64 5.04
C ALA A 82 -14.65 14.06 5.97
N GLU A 83 -14.95 14.36 7.23
CA GLU A 83 -13.95 14.70 8.24
C GLU A 83 -13.03 13.50 8.52
N GLY A 84 -13.60 12.29 8.63
CA GLY A 84 -12.82 11.07 8.83
C GLY A 84 -11.88 10.80 7.66
N ALA A 85 -12.34 10.94 6.43
CA ALA A 85 -11.53 10.78 5.23
C ALA A 85 -10.38 11.79 5.22
N SER A 86 -10.63 13.04 5.55
CA SER A 86 -9.62 14.09 5.59
C SER A 86 -8.56 13.81 6.67
N LYS A 87 -8.98 13.44 7.87
CA LYS A 87 -8.06 13.13 8.97
C LYS A 87 -7.25 11.86 8.71
N GLY A 88 -7.88 10.85 8.13
CA GLY A 88 -7.18 9.61 7.75
C GLY A 88 -6.10 9.87 6.73
N ARG A 89 -6.40 10.65 5.70
CA ARG A 89 -5.43 11.03 4.67
C ARG A 89 -4.29 11.86 5.24
N GLU A 90 -4.59 12.80 6.11
CA GLU A 90 -3.58 13.62 6.80
C GLU A 90 -2.63 12.74 7.62
N TYR A 91 -3.18 11.78 8.35
CA TYR A 91 -2.40 10.82 9.12
C TYR A 91 -1.51 9.98 8.22
N LEU A 92 -2.05 9.49 7.11
CA LEU A 92 -1.30 8.70 6.13
C LEU A 92 -0.11 9.50 5.58
N HIS A 93 -0.33 10.74 5.19
CA HIS A 93 0.73 11.60 4.64
C HIS A 93 1.80 11.92 5.67
N ARG A 94 1.43 12.03 6.93
CA ARG A 94 2.39 12.24 8.04
C ARG A 94 3.27 10.99 8.21
N LEU A 95 2.68 9.81 8.21
CA LEU A 95 3.43 8.55 8.30
C LEU A 95 4.32 8.34 7.09
N ALA A 96 3.88 8.73 5.91
CA ALA A 96 4.63 8.57 4.68
C ALA A 96 5.98 9.31 4.73
N GLN A 97 6.07 10.42 5.44
CA GLN A 97 7.30 11.18 5.59
C GLN A 97 8.40 10.43 6.35
N GLU A 98 8.04 9.42 7.11
CA GLU A 98 8.99 8.59 7.87
C GLU A 98 9.68 7.53 7.01
N HIS A 99 9.18 7.29 5.80
CA HIS A 99 9.68 6.25 4.90
C HIS A 99 10.38 6.87 3.70
N THR A 100 11.70 6.74 3.64
CA THR A 100 12.53 7.38 2.61
C THR A 100 13.14 6.40 1.61
N GLU A 101 13.06 5.10 1.86
CA GLU A 101 13.70 4.08 1.02
C GLU A 101 12.78 2.90 0.74
N GLY A 102 12.91 2.36 -0.47
CA GLY A 102 12.27 1.13 -0.89
C GLY A 102 10.80 1.28 -1.21
N ILE A 103 10.15 0.14 -1.44
CA ILE A 103 8.72 0.08 -1.73
C ILE A 103 7.99 -0.31 -0.45
N VAL A 104 7.08 0.55 -0.02
CA VAL A 104 6.36 0.38 1.24
C VAL A 104 4.87 0.58 1.00
N LEU A 105 4.06 -0.35 1.51
CA LEU A 105 2.62 -0.20 1.58
C LEU A 105 2.26 0.26 3.01
N LEU A 106 1.53 1.35 3.12
CA LEU A 106 0.97 1.83 4.38
C LEU A 106 -0.56 1.79 4.30
N ILE A 107 -1.18 1.19 5.31
CA ILE A 107 -2.64 1.17 5.46
C ILE A 107 -2.96 1.83 6.80
N VAL A 108 -3.87 2.78 6.79
CA VAL A 108 -4.28 3.51 8.00
C VAL A 108 -5.78 3.36 8.23
N ALA A 109 -6.16 3.44 9.50
CA ALA A 109 -7.55 3.45 9.92
C ALA A 109 -7.68 4.22 11.23
N GLY A 110 -8.74 4.99 11.36
CA GLY A 110 -9.06 5.70 12.59
C GLY A 110 -8.81 7.19 12.54
N MET A 111 -9.26 7.88 13.58
CA MET A 111 -9.20 9.32 13.70
C MET A 111 -8.34 9.75 14.90
N GLU A 112 -8.86 9.55 16.13
CA GLU A 112 -8.17 9.95 17.36
C GLU A 112 -7.15 8.92 17.82
N TYR A 113 -7.49 7.63 17.64
CA TYR A 113 -6.63 6.50 17.96
C TYR A 113 -6.30 5.75 16.68
N ALA A 114 -5.69 6.49 15.75
CA ALA A 114 -5.37 5.94 14.44
C ALA A 114 -4.32 4.84 14.54
N GLY A 115 -4.63 3.72 13.90
CA GLY A 115 -3.68 2.63 13.73
C GLY A 115 -3.16 2.59 12.30
N TYR A 116 -1.99 2.01 12.12
CA TYR A 116 -1.45 1.81 10.79
C TYR A 116 -0.73 0.47 10.68
N VAL A 117 -0.60 0.00 9.45
CA VAL A 117 0.16 -1.20 9.13
C VAL A 117 1.12 -0.89 8.00
N GLU A 118 2.33 -1.38 8.14
CA GLU A 118 3.39 -1.24 7.16
C GLU A 118 3.76 -2.60 6.59
N ALA A 119 3.86 -2.71 5.27
CA ALA A 119 4.35 -3.91 4.60
C ALA A 119 5.41 -3.52 3.57
N ARG A 120 6.56 -4.19 3.64
CA ARG A 120 7.63 -4.02 2.67
C ARG A 120 7.30 -4.79 1.39
N GLY A 121 7.51 -4.16 0.23
CA GLY A 121 7.10 -4.72 -1.04
C GLY A 121 7.70 -6.09 -1.35
N PHE A 122 8.97 -6.28 -1.05
CA PHE A 122 9.65 -7.55 -1.33
C PHE A 122 9.16 -8.71 -0.46
N ASP A 123 8.75 -8.44 0.76
CA ASP A 123 8.17 -9.45 1.65
C ASP A 123 6.85 -9.99 1.11
N VAL A 124 6.11 -9.13 0.42
CA VAL A 124 4.84 -9.51 -0.21
C VAL A 124 5.05 -10.34 -1.48
N LEU A 125 6.12 -10.06 -2.25
CA LEU A 125 6.44 -10.82 -3.47
C LEU A 125 6.83 -12.27 -3.20
N ASP A 126 7.56 -12.51 -2.11
CA ASP A 126 7.99 -13.86 -1.73
C ASP A 126 6.85 -14.72 -1.19
N SER A 127 5.72 -14.09 -0.87
CA SER A 127 4.55 -14.82 -0.42
C SER A 127 3.71 -15.28 -1.60
N ALA A 128 3.48 -16.59 -1.71
CA ALA A 128 2.54 -17.19 -2.63
C ALA A 128 1.12 -16.66 -2.34
N GLU A 129 0.21 -16.77 -3.31
CA GLU A 129 -1.17 -16.28 -3.18
C GLU A 129 -1.86 -16.73 -1.88
N ILE A 130 -1.48 -17.89 -1.35
CA ILE A 130 -1.99 -18.44 -0.10
C ILE A 130 -1.72 -17.49 1.08
N HIS A 131 -0.61 -16.77 1.05
CA HIS A 131 -0.22 -15.84 2.13
C HIS A 131 -0.93 -14.49 2.04
N THR A 132 -1.53 -14.15 0.92
CA THR A 132 -2.24 -12.86 0.75
C THR A 132 -3.39 -12.74 1.74
N ARG A 133 -4.20 -13.79 1.88
CA ARG A 133 -5.32 -13.80 2.83
C ARG A 133 -4.85 -13.71 4.28
N GLU A 134 -3.77 -14.41 4.59
CA GLU A 134 -3.19 -14.38 5.93
C GLU A 134 -2.58 -13.00 6.22
N LEU A 135 -1.91 -12.40 5.26
CA LEU A 135 -1.37 -11.06 5.37
C LEU A 135 -2.50 -10.05 5.64
N ILE A 136 -3.58 -10.11 4.88
CA ILE A 136 -4.76 -9.25 5.09
C ILE A 136 -5.32 -9.45 6.49
N ARG A 137 -5.44 -10.69 6.97
CA ARG A 137 -5.90 -10.98 8.32
C ARG A 137 -4.99 -10.36 9.39
N GLN A 138 -3.68 -10.47 9.23
CA GLN A 138 -2.70 -9.87 10.14
C GLN A 138 -2.81 -8.35 10.10
N LEU A 139 -2.95 -7.77 8.92
CA LEU A 139 -3.13 -6.33 8.75
C LEU A 139 -4.38 -5.84 9.48
N LEU A 140 -5.50 -6.52 9.31
CA LEU A 140 -6.75 -6.17 9.97
C LEU A 140 -6.66 -6.31 11.48
N SER A 141 -6.03 -7.37 11.96
CA SER A 141 -5.79 -7.58 13.39
C SER A 141 -4.95 -6.44 13.98
N SER A 142 -3.92 -6.02 13.28
CA SER A 142 -3.05 -4.92 13.70
C SER A 142 -3.77 -3.58 13.73
N LEU A 143 -4.76 -3.40 12.88
CA LEU A 143 -5.61 -2.20 12.86
C LEU A 143 -6.68 -2.20 13.96
N GLY A 144 -6.81 -3.29 14.70
CA GLY A 144 -7.82 -3.40 15.76
C GLY A 144 -9.24 -3.58 15.28
N ILE A 145 -9.39 -4.11 14.08
CA ILE A 145 -10.70 -4.29 13.43
C ILE A 145 -11.12 -5.76 13.47
#